data_ee1fbd9134e32b3f7b9225cd7b6010f8
#
_entry.id   ee1fbd9134e32b3f7b9225cd7b6010f8
#
_cell.length_a   1.000
_cell.length_b   1.000
_cell.length_c   1.000
_cell.angle_alpha   90.00
_cell.angle_beta   90.00
_cell.angle_gamma   90.00
#
_symmetry.space_group_name_H-M   'P 1'
#
loop_
_entity.id
_entity.type
_entity.pdbx_description
1 polymer ?
#
loop_
_entity_poly.entity_id
_entity_poly.type
_entity_poly.pdbx_seq_one_letter_code
_entity_poly.pdbx_strand_id
1 'polypeptide(L)'
;MVWLANPERYGQMQYRYCGKSGLRLPALSLGLWHNFGHVNALESQRAILRKAFDLGITHFDLANNYGPPPGSAEENFGRLLREDFAAYRDELIISTKAGYDMWPGPYGSGGSRKYLLASLDQSLKRMGLEYVDIFYSHRVDENTPMEETASALAHAVQSGKALYVGISSYSPERTQKMVELLHEWKIPLLIHQPSYNLLNRWVDKSGLLDTLQNNGVGCIAFTPLAQGLLTGKYLNGIPQDSRMYREGNKVRGLTPKMLTEANLNSLRLLNEMAQQRGQSMAQMALSWLLKDDRVTSVLIGASRAEQLEDNVQALNNLTFSTEELAQIDQHIADGELNLWQASSDK
;
A
#
# COMPACT_ATOMS: atom_id res chain seq x y z
N MET A 1 -2.24 -13.85 29.50
CA MET A 1 -3.63 -13.49 29.11
C MET A 1 -3.74 -13.61 27.61
N VAL A 2 -4.76 -14.29 27.12
CA VAL A 2 -5.07 -14.30 25.67
C VAL A 2 -5.55 -12.91 25.30
N TRP A 3 -4.98 -12.30 24.23
CA TRP A 3 -5.49 -11.05 23.71
C TRP A 3 -6.83 -11.28 23.01
N LEU A 4 -7.76 -10.38 23.27
CA LEU A 4 -9.05 -10.31 22.58
C LEU A 4 -9.14 -8.94 21.90
N ALA A 5 -9.60 -8.95 20.65
CA ALA A 5 -9.78 -7.72 19.89
C ALA A 5 -10.87 -6.83 20.51
N ASN A 6 -10.70 -5.52 20.37
CA ASN A 6 -11.71 -4.55 20.80
C ASN A 6 -13.07 -4.85 20.13
N PRO A 7 -14.15 -5.08 20.88
CA PRO A 7 -15.46 -5.35 20.29
C PRO A 7 -16.02 -4.17 19.49
N GLU A 8 -15.63 -2.94 19.81
CA GLU A 8 -16.06 -1.70 19.14
C GLU A 8 -15.17 -1.29 17.96
N ARG A 9 -14.25 -2.16 17.51
CA ARG A 9 -13.23 -1.85 16.49
C ARG A 9 -13.78 -1.34 15.16
N TYR A 10 -14.99 -1.69 14.80
CA TYR A 10 -15.60 -1.27 13.54
C TYR A 10 -16.29 0.10 13.59
N GLY A 11 -16.49 0.67 14.79
CA GLY A 11 -17.27 1.90 14.98
C GLY A 11 -16.60 3.18 14.47
N GLN A 12 -15.28 3.21 14.35
CA GLN A 12 -14.54 4.40 13.94
C GLN A 12 -13.97 4.32 12.52
N MET A 13 -13.90 3.14 11.93
CA MET A 13 -13.35 2.92 10.61
C MET A 13 -14.44 3.04 9.54
N GLN A 14 -14.13 3.78 8.47
CA GLN A 14 -14.95 3.79 7.27
C GLN A 14 -14.54 2.64 6.35
N TYR A 15 -15.52 1.94 5.79
CA TYR A 15 -15.31 0.85 4.83
C TYR A 15 -15.87 1.24 3.47
N ARG A 16 -15.03 1.16 2.43
CA ARG A 16 -15.36 1.58 1.07
C ARG A 16 -15.37 0.39 0.13
N TYR A 17 -16.35 0.33 -0.77
CA TYR A 17 -16.39 -0.71 -1.79
C TYR A 17 -15.17 -0.63 -2.71
N CYS A 18 -14.61 -1.79 -3.03
CA CYS A 18 -13.48 -1.92 -3.94
C CYS A 18 -14.00 -1.92 -5.39
N GLY A 19 -14.06 -0.74 -6.00
CA GLY A 19 -14.67 -0.56 -7.31
C GLY A 19 -16.13 -1.03 -7.34
N LYS A 20 -16.46 -1.87 -8.30
CA LYS A 20 -17.79 -2.50 -8.44
C LYS A 20 -17.90 -3.87 -7.76
N SER A 21 -16.90 -4.26 -6.96
CA SER A 21 -16.93 -5.51 -6.20
C SER A 21 -17.78 -5.39 -4.94
N GLY A 22 -18.30 -6.51 -4.46
CA GLY A 22 -18.93 -6.60 -3.13
C GLY A 22 -17.95 -6.50 -1.96
N LEU A 23 -16.64 -6.60 -2.22
CA LEU A 23 -15.61 -6.47 -1.18
C LEU A 23 -15.49 -5.01 -0.74
N ARG A 24 -15.43 -4.79 0.58
CA ARG A 24 -15.12 -3.50 1.19
C ARG A 24 -13.75 -3.55 1.87
N LEU A 25 -12.95 -2.51 1.68
CA LEU A 25 -11.70 -2.31 2.40
C LEU A 25 -11.86 -1.18 3.42
N PRO A 26 -11.10 -1.22 4.54
CA PRO A 26 -11.02 -0.07 5.44
C PRO A 26 -10.39 1.11 4.68
N ALA A 27 -10.82 2.32 4.98
CA ALA A 27 -10.26 3.53 4.36
C ALA A 27 -8.75 3.66 4.59
N LEU A 28 -8.25 3.12 5.71
CA LEU A 28 -6.84 2.95 5.99
C LEU A 28 -6.50 1.46 6.10
N SER A 29 -5.48 1.02 5.36
CA SER A 29 -4.92 -0.34 5.38
C SER A 29 -3.49 -0.32 5.91
N LEU A 30 -3.01 -1.40 6.51
CA LEU A 30 -1.65 -1.48 7.06
C LEU A 30 -0.70 -2.21 6.11
N GLY A 31 0.35 -1.50 5.65
CA GLY A 31 1.44 -2.08 4.87
C GLY A 31 2.57 -2.62 5.74
N LEU A 32 3.00 -3.85 5.47
CA LEU A 32 4.02 -4.54 6.24
C LEU A 32 5.40 -4.55 5.53
N TRP A 33 5.66 -3.55 4.68
CA TRP A 33 6.95 -3.48 3.96
C TRP A 33 8.12 -3.19 4.89
N HIS A 34 7.98 -2.19 5.76
CA HIS A 34 9.00 -1.81 6.73
C HIS A 34 8.58 -2.23 8.15
N ASN A 35 9.56 -2.46 9.02
CA ASN A 35 9.37 -2.76 10.45
C ASN A 35 8.81 -4.16 10.76
N PHE A 36 8.61 -5.03 9.77
CA PHE A 36 8.06 -6.38 9.95
C PHE A 36 9.04 -7.51 9.61
N GLY A 37 10.28 -7.18 9.24
CA GLY A 37 11.36 -8.18 9.04
C GLY A 37 11.95 -8.73 10.34
N HIS A 38 12.87 -9.68 10.19
CA HIS A 38 13.54 -10.33 11.33
C HIS A 38 14.45 -9.37 12.14
N VAL A 39 14.83 -8.23 11.56
CA VAL A 39 15.63 -7.21 12.26
C VAL A 39 14.84 -6.38 13.27
N ASN A 40 13.53 -6.53 13.30
CA ASN A 40 12.63 -5.82 14.20
C ASN A 40 12.09 -6.78 15.27
N ALA A 41 11.92 -6.28 16.49
CA ALA A 41 11.38 -7.08 17.58
C ALA A 41 9.94 -7.55 17.26
N LEU A 42 9.69 -8.84 17.43
CA LEU A 42 8.38 -9.45 17.12
C LEU A 42 7.26 -8.84 17.97
N GLU A 43 7.55 -8.49 19.23
CA GLU A 43 6.55 -7.88 20.13
C GLU A 43 6.15 -6.46 19.69
N SER A 44 7.06 -5.70 19.05
CA SER A 44 6.71 -4.42 18.44
C SER A 44 5.78 -4.61 17.25
N GLN A 45 6.05 -5.61 16.42
CA GLN A 45 5.18 -5.99 15.30
C GLN A 45 3.81 -6.43 15.80
N ARG A 46 3.76 -7.26 16.85
CA ARG A 46 2.54 -7.69 17.52
C ARG A 46 1.70 -6.52 18.01
N ALA A 47 2.33 -5.57 18.70
CA ALA A 47 1.65 -4.39 19.21
C ALA A 47 1.01 -3.55 18.09
N ILE A 48 1.73 -3.38 16.96
CA ILE A 48 1.23 -2.66 15.80
C ILE A 48 0.03 -3.39 15.18
N LEU A 49 0.12 -4.71 14.95
CA LEU A 49 -0.96 -5.49 14.33
C LEU A 49 -2.23 -5.50 15.20
N ARG A 50 -2.08 -5.75 16.51
CA ARG A 50 -3.21 -5.71 17.46
C ARG A 50 -3.87 -4.35 17.48
N LYS A 51 -3.08 -3.26 17.57
CA LYS A 51 -3.61 -1.90 17.55
C LYS A 51 -4.31 -1.58 16.22
N ALA A 52 -3.75 -1.99 15.10
CA ALA A 52 -4.39 -1.81 13.79
C ALA A 52 -5.77 -2.45 13.77
N PHE A 53 -5.87 -3.71 14.17
CA PHE A 53 -7.14 -4.43 14.19
C PHE A 53 -8.13 -3.82 15.20
N ASP A 54 -7.67 -3.42 16.38
CA ASP A 54 -8.50 -2.74 17.39
C ASP A 54 -9.04 -1.37 16.94
N LEU A 55 -8.40 -0.76 15.92
CA LEU A 55 -8.85 0.48 15.26
C LEU A 55 -9.70 0.21 13.99
N GLY A 56 -10.02 -1.05 13.68
CA GLY A 56 -10.81 -1.43 12.51
C GLY A 56 -10.01 -1.52 11.21
N ILE A 57 -8.68 -1.48 11.25
CA ILE A 57 -7.83 -1.76 10.10
C ILE A 57 -7.80 -3.27 9.90
N THR A 58 -8.60 -3.76 8.97
CA THR A 58 -8.77 -5.20 8.71
C THR A 58 -7.93 -5.71 7.55
N HIS A 59 -7.28 -4.82 6.79
CA HIS A 59 -6.47 -5.19 5.65
C HIS A 59 -4.98 -5.06 5.98
N PHE A 60 -4.26 -6.18 5.87
CA PHE A 60 -2.80 -6.30 6.01
C PHE A 60 -2.18 -6.63 4.67
N ASP A 61 -1.29 -5.75 4.20
CA ASP A 61 -0.70 -5.81 2.87
C ASP A 61 0.78 -6.20 2.93
N LEU A 62 1.11 -7.35 2.34
CA LEU A 62 2.44 -7.93 2.28
C LEU A 62 2.96 -8.01 0.84
N ALA A 63 4.16 -8.55 0.67
CA ALA A 63 4.73 -9.06 -0.57
C ALA A 63 5.78 -10.13 -0.24
N ASN A 64 6.03 -11.01 -1.21
CA ASN A 64 6.98 -12.10 -1.04
C ASN A 64 8.39 -11.65 -0.61
N ASN A 65 8.82 -10.48 -1.07
CA ASN A 65 10.16 -9.94 -0.84
C ASN A 65 10.25 -8.95 0.34
N TYR A 66 9.17 -8.74 1.10
CA TYR A 66 9.21 -7.85 2.26
C TYR A 66 10.04 -8.44 3.42
N GLY A 67 10.76 -7.53 4.11
CA GLY A 67 11.68 -7.87 5.19
C GLY A 67 12.46 -6.65 5.67
N PRO A 68 13.78 -6.74 5.92
CA PRO A 68 14.77 -7.80 5.61
C PRO A 68 14.78 -8.97 6.60
N PRO A 69 15.32 -10.15 6.19
CA PRO A 69 15.58 -10.56 4.81
C PRO A 69 14.28 -10.77 4.01
N PRO A 70 14.34 -10.88 2.65
CA PRO A 70 13.15 -11.16 1.85
C PRO A 70 12.37 -12.37 2.36
N GLY A 71 11.03 -12.24 2.47
CA GLY A 71 10.14 -13.28 3.02
C GLY A 71 9.91 -13.19 4.52
N SER A 72 10.79 -12.52 5.27
CA SER A 72 10.68 -12.49 6.74
C SER A 72 9.47 -11.75 7.27
N ALA A 73 8.93 -10.78 6.52
CA ALA A 73 7.70 -10.11 6.91
C ALA A 73 6.51 -11.09 6.88
N GLU A 74 6.41 -11.94 5.86
CA GLU A 74 5.38 -12.98 5.79
C GLU A 74 5.56 -14.06 6.86
N GLU A 75 6.81 -14.44 7.19
CA GLU A 75 7.08 -15.41 8.26
C GLU A 75 6.64 -14.88 9.63
N ASN A 76 7.03 -13.65 9.96
CA ASN A 76 6.64 -12.99 11.21
C ASN A 76 5.12 -12.79 11.29
N PHE A 77 4.53 -12.29 10.20
CA PHE A 77 3.07 -12.13 10.13
C PHE A 77 2.34 -13.46 10.31
N GLY A 78 2.76 -14.51 9.62
CA GLY A 78 2.17 -15.85 9.75
C GLY A 78 2.28 -16.42 11.16
N ARG A 79 3.38 -16.15 11.87
CA ARG A 79 3.50 -16.49 13.29
C ARG A 79 2.49 -15.72 14.14
N LEU A 80 2.41 -14.40 13.99
CA LEU A 80 1.50 -13.56 14.76
C LEU A 80 0.03 -13.85 14.42
N LEU A 81 -0.27 -14.18 13.16
CA LEU A 81 -1.58 -14.59 12.73
C LEU A 81 -2.07 -15.84 13.49
N ARG A 82 -1.22 -16.86 13.59
CA ARG A 82 -1.56 -18.09 14.34
C ARG A 82 -1.69 -17.84 15.85
N GLU A 83 -0.82 -17.00 16.41
CA GLU A 83 -0.79 -16.79 17.87
C GLU A 83 -1.93 -15.87 18.35
N ASP A 84 -2.30 -14.84 17.56
CA ASP A 84 -3.22 -13.79 18.01
C ASP A 84 -4.50 -13.69 17.19
N PHE A 85 -4.47 -13.99 15.90
CA PHE A 85 -5.54 -13.67 14.96
C PHE A 85 -6.25 -14.89 14.36
N ALA A 86 -5.91 -16.11 14.78
CA ALA A 86 -6.49 -17.32 14.22
C ALA A 86 -8.03 -17.33 14.27
N ALA A 87 -8.60 -16.82 15.35
CA ALA A 87 -10.06 -16.72 15.53
C ALA A 87 -10.71 -15.61 14.66
N TYR A 88 -9.91 -14.73 14.06
CA TYR A 88 -10.37 -13.56 13.29
C TYR A 88 -10.04 -13.67 11.80
N ARG A 89 -9.58 -14.83 11.29
CA ARG A 89 -9.16 -14.98 9.89
C ARG A 89 -10.21 -14.46 8.90
N ASP A 90 -11.46 -14.74 9.12
CA ASP A 90 -12.57 -14.37 8.24
C ASP A 90 -12.96 -12.87 8.36
N GLU A 91 -12.44 -12.17 9.36
CA GLU A 91 -12.59 -10.73 9.53
C GLU A 91 -11.41 -9.96 8.91
N LEU A 92 -10.39 -10.65 8.40
CA LEU A 92 -9.18 -10.07 7.84
C LEU A 92 -9.15 -10.17 6.32
N ILE A 93 -8.60 -9.14 5.69
CA ILE A 93 -8.16 -9.17 4.30
C ILE A 93 -6.63 -9.24 4.32
N ILE A 94 -6.09 -10.32 3.77
CA ILE A 94 -4.65 -10.54 3.70
C ILE A 94 -4.24 -10.53 2.24
N SER A 95 -3.33 -9.61 1.88
CA SER A 95 -2.81 -9.54 0.52
C SER A 95 -1.32 -9.80 0.46
N THR A 96 -0.86 -10.41 -0.64
CA THR A 96 0.55 -10.53 -0.96
C THR A 96 0.79 -10.33 -2.45
N LYS A 97 2.06 -10.16 -2.84
CA LYS A 97 2.47 -9.76 -4.18
C LYS A 97 3.74 -10.49 -4.60
N ALA A 98 3.93 -10.66 -5.90
CA ALA A 98 5.19 -11.10 -6.49
C ALA A 98 5.51 -10.29 -7.76
N GLY A 99 6.82 -10.05 -8.02
CA GLY A 99 7.28 -9.27 -9.16
C GLY A 99 8.72 -8.79 -9.05
N TYR A 100 9.20 -8.52 -7.85
CA TYR A 100 10.58 -8.12 -7.57
C TYR A 100 11.46 -9.32 -7.24
N ASP A 101 12.77 -9.09 -7.20
CA ASP A 101 13.76 -10.13 -6.94
C ASP A 101 13.52 -10.81 -5.59
N MET A 102 13.45 -12.12 -5.60
CA MET A 102 13.18 -12.94 -4.41
C MET A 102 14.24 -14.02 -4.19
N TRP A 103 14.75 -14.65 -5.24
CA TRP A 103 15.86 -15.62 -5.18
C TRP A 103 16.78 -15.48 -6.40
N PRO A 104 18.03 -15.94 -6.33
CA PRO A 104 18.98 -15.81 -7.42
C PRO A 104 18.60 -16.68 -8.63
N GLY A 105 19.09 -16.28 -9.80
CA GLY A 105 18.93 -17.01 -11.05
C GLY A 105 17.75 -16.51 -11.90
N PRO A 106 17.50 -17.16 -13.05
CA PRO A 106 16.61 -16.65 -14.08
C PRO A 106 15.11 -16.76 -13.76
N TYR A 107 14.75 -17.39 -12.66
CA TYR A 107 13.37 -17.67 -12.28
C TYR A 107 12.94 -16.94 -10.99
N GLY A 108 13.78 -16.06 -10.47
CA GLY A 108 13.60 -15.45 -9.15
C GLY A 108 12.98 -14.06 -9.16
N SER A 109 12.49 -13.57 -10.30
CA SER A 109 11.83 -12.26 -10.42
C SER A 109 10.93 -12.20 -11.67
N GLY A 110 10.21 -11.10 -11.83
CA GLY A 110 9.43 -10.79 -13.02
C GLY A 110 7.97 -11.20 -12.96
N GLY A 111 7.34 -11.30 -14.14
CA GLY A 111 5.90 -11.55 -14.29
C GLY A 111 5.55 -12.92 -14.82
N SER A 112 6.54 -13.81 -15.03
CA SER A 112 6.28 -15.13 -15.63
C SER A 112 5.34 -15.97 -14.76
N ARG A 113 4.55 -16.81 -15.42
CA ARG A 113 3.67 -17.77 -14.74
C ARG A 113 4.41 -18.65 -13.74
N LYS A 114 5.63 -19.10 -14.12
CA LYS A 114 6.49 -19.89 -13.22
C LYS A 114 6.83 -19.15 -11.94
N TYR A 115 7.27 -17.89 -12.05
CA TYR A 115 7.68 -17.08 -10.91
C TYR A 115 6.50 -16.72 -10.02
N LEU A 116 5.39 -16.25 -10.61
CA LEU A 116 4.23 -15.78 -9.85
C LEU A 116 3.59 -16.91 -9.03
N LEU A 117 3.37 -18.10 -9.65
CA LEU A 117 2.75 -19.21 -8.93
C LEU A 117 3.67 -19.83 -7.88
N ALA A 118 4.98 -19.97 -8.17
CA ALA A 118 5.94 -20.43 -7.17
C ALA A 118 6.03 -19.44 -5.99
N SER A 119 5.99 -18.14 -6.26
CA SER A 119 6.00 -17.11 -5.23
C SER A 119 4.75 -17.18 -4.36
N LEU A 120 3.56 -17.33 -4.95
CA LEU A 120 2.32 -17.48 -4.20
C LEU A 120 2.36 -18.71 -3.27
N ASP A 121 2.82 -19.86 -3.76
CA ASP A 121 2.95 -21.07 -2.96
C ASP A 121 3.92 -20.89 -1.79
N GLN A 122 5.05 -20.23 -2.03
CA GLN A 122 6.02 -19.91 -0.97
C GLN A 122 5.44 -18.92 0.05
N SER A 123 4.69 -17.90 -0.40
CA SER A 123 4.04 -16.92 0.48
C SER A 123 2.99 -17.58 1.37
N LEU A 124 2.14 -18.43 0.81
CA LEU A 124 1.16 -19.21 1.58
C LEU A 124 1.85 -20.08 2.64
N LYS A 125 2.94 -20.75 2.28
CA LYS A 125 3.72 -21.57 3.22
C LYS A 125 4.32 -20.73 4.34
N ARG A 126 4.93 -19.56 4.05
CA ARG A 126 5.49 -18.66 5.07
C ARG A 126 4.44 -18.17 6.04
N MET A 127 3.28 -17.78 5.52
CA MET A 127 2.18 -17.26 6.35
C MET A 127 1.37 -18.37 7.03
N GLY A 128 1.51 -19.63 6.59
CA GLY A 128 0.70 -20.75 7.12
C GLY A 128 -0.77 -20.64 6.69
N LEU A 129 -1.04 -20.18 5.49
CA LEU A 129 -2.36 -19.96 4.92
C LEU A 129 -2.63 -20.93 3.75
N GLU A 130 -3.89 -21.29 3.56
CA GLU A 130 -4.34 -22.03 2.38
C GLU A 130 -4.61 -21.08 1.20
N TYR A 131 -5.03 -19.84 1.48
CA TYR A 131 -5.29 -18.80 0.49
C TYR A 131 -4.99 -17.41 1.04
N VAL A 132 -4.73 -16.46 0.15
CA VAL A 132 -4.76 -15.02 0.43
C VAL A 132 -6.04 -14.42 -0.13
N ASP A 133 -6.48 -13.29 0.45
CA ASP A 133 -7.66 -12.61 -0.08
C ASP A 133 -7.34 -11.93 -1.41
N ILE A 134 -6.17 -11.27 -1.53
CA ILE A 134 -5.78 -10.60 -2.76
C ILE A 134 -4.34 -10.97 -3.14
N PHE A 135 -4.13 -11.45 -4.36
CA PHE A 135 -2.80 -11.67 -4.92
C PHE A 135 -2.50 -10.67 -6.04
N TYR A 136 -1.35 -9.97 -5.92
CA TYR A 136 -0.97 -8.93 -6.87
C TYR A 136 0.18 -9.34 -7.80
N SER A 137 0.10 -8.93 -9.06
CA SER A 137 1.30 -8.65 -9.86
C SER A 137 1.91 -7.35 -9.35
N HIS A 138 3.11 -7.44 -8.75
CA HIS A 138 3.73 -6.35 -7.97
C HIS A 138 4.26 -5.21 -8.83
N ARG A 139 4.58 -5.49 -10.09
CA ARG A 139 5.03 -4.53 -11.11
C ARG A 139 4.85 -5.10 -12.50
N VAL A 140 4.93 -4.23 -13.49
CA VAL A 140 5.06 -4.65 -14.89
C VAL A 140 6.40 -5.35 -15.10
N ASP A 141 6.41 -6.43 -15.88
CA ASP A 141 7.60 -7.07 -16.42
C ASP A 141 7.56 -6.98 -17.95
N GLU A 142 8.47 -6.20 -18.53
CA GLU A 142 8.53 -5.97 -19.97
C GLU A 142 8.98 -7.19 -20.79
N ASN A 143 9.65 -8.12 -20.11
CA ASN A 143 10.16 -9.34 -20.72
C ASN A 143 9.15 -10.50 -20.70
N THR A 144 7.99 -10.30 -20.06
CA THR A 144 6.92 -11.29 -19.98
C THR A 144 5.68 -10.76 -20.69
N PRO A 145 5.10 -11.51 -21.64
CA PRO A 145 3.80 -11.16 -22.22
C PRO A 145 2.74 -10.97 -21.14
N MET A 146 1.95 -9.91 -21.23
CA MET A 146 0.90 -9.64 -20.24
C MET A 146 -0.13 -10.76 -20.15
N GLU A 147 -0.37 -11.47 -21.24
CA GLU A 147 -1.22 -12.66 -21.33
C GLU A 147 -0.73 -13.77 -20.39
N GLU A 148 0.58 -13.97 -20.28
CA GLU A 148 1.16 -14.96 -19.35
C GLU A 148 0.95 -14.55 -17.90
N THR A 149 1.22 -13.28 -17.57
CA THR A 149 0.96 -12.72 -16.24
C THR A 149 -0.53 -12.83 -15.87
N ALA A 150 -1.43 -12.45 -16.79
CA ALA A 150 -2.89 -12.57 -16.60
C ALA A 150 -3.31 -14.02 -16.35
N SER A 151 -2.76 -14.97 -17.13
CA SER A 151 -3.04 -16.39 -16.95
C SER A 151 -2.60 -16.93 -15.58
N ALA A 152 -1.50 -16.42 -15.05
CA ALA A 152 -1.02 -16.78 -13.73
C ALA A 152 -1.95 -16.24 -12.62
N LEU A 153 -2.37 -14.99 -12.73
CA LEU A 153 -3.33 -14.37 -11.80
C LEU A 153 -4.69 -15.11 -11.85
N ALA A 154 -5.20 -15.39 -13.03
CA ALA A 154 -6.44 -16.14 -13.19
C ALA A 154 -6.33 -17.53 -12.55
N HIS A 155 -5.22 -18.22 -12.75
CA HIS A 155 -4.99 -19.53 -12.15
C HIS A 155 -4.94 -19.48 -10.61
N ALA A 156 -4.37 -18.43 -10.03
CA ALA A 156 -4.34 -18.26 -8.59
C ALA A 156 -5.77 -18.25 -7.99
N VAL A 157 -6.73 -17.60 -8.67
CA VAL A 157 -8.13 -17.60 -8.27
C VAL A 157 -8.79 -18.95 -8.52
N GLN A 158 -8.64 -19.49 -9.73
CA GLN A 158 -9.28 -20.76 -10.12
C GLN A 158 -8.81 -21.95 -9.28
N SER A 159 -7.57 -21.93 -8.79
CA SER A 159 -7.03 -22.95 -7.89
C SER A 159 -7.39 -22.73 -6.41
N GLY A 160 -8.12 -21.66 -6.08
CA GLY A 160 -8.52 -21.33 -4.71
C GLY A 160 -7.39 -20.78 -3.82
N LYS A 161 -6.23 -20.43 -4.40
CA LYS A 161 -5.08 -19.87 -3.66
C LYS A 161 -5.17 -18.36 -3.44
N ALA A 162 -6.05 -17.69 -4.17
CA ALA A 162 -6.43 -16.29 -3.95
C ALA A 162 -7.93 -16.12 -4.19
N LEU A 163 -8.60 -15.24 -3.45
CA LEU A 163 -9.99 -14.92 -3.71
C LEU A 163 -10.13 -13.89 -4.82
N TYR A 164 -9.21 -12.94 -4.86
CA TYR A 164 -9.19 -11.83 -5.81
C TYR A 164 -7.76 -11.59 -6.31
N VAL A 165 -7.66 -10.84 -7.41
CA VAL A 165 -6.38 -10.42 -7.99
C VAL A 165 -6.29 -8.91 -8.14
N GLY A 166 -5.07 -8.41 -8.01
CA GLY A 166 -4.72 -7.00 -8.17
C GLY A 166 -3.46 -6.81 -9.00
N ILE A 167 -3.18 -5.57 -9.34
CA ILE A 167 -1.96 -5.12 -9.98
C ILE A 167 -1.37 -3.91 -9.26
N SER A 168 -0.09 -3.65 -9.43
CA SER A 168 0.58 -2.50 -8.81
C SER A 168 1.49 -1.80 -9.82
N SER A 169 1.45 -0.46 -9.82
CA SER A 169 2.32 0.40 -10.65
C SER A 169 2.22 0.13 -12.15
N TYR A 170 1.03 -0.13 -12.66
CA TYR A 170 0.73 -0.23 -14.10
C TYR A 170 0.28 1.13 -14.63
N SER A 171 0.61 1.48 -15.89
CA SER A 171 0.04 2.65 -16.55
C SER A 171 -1.47 2.46 -16.80
N PRO A 172 -2.23 3.53 -17.10
CA PRO A 172 -3.64 3.41 -17.48
C PRO A 172 -3.88 2.42 -18.63
N GLU A 173 -3.04 2.47 -19.68
CA GLU A 173 -3.14 1.63 -20.87
C GLU A 173 -2.91 0.14 -20.51
N ARG A 174 -1.88 -0.12 -19.69
CA ARG A 174 -1.60 -1.48 -19.23
C ARG A 174 -2.63 -2.00 -18.24
N THR A 175 -3.19 -1.12 -17.43
CA THR A 175 -4.33 -1.45 -16.56
C THR A 175 -5.54 -1.85 -17.37
N GLN A 176 -5.89 -1.07 -18.41
CA GLN A 176 -6.98 -1.40 -19.32
C GLN A 176 -6.74 -2.76 -20.00
N LYS A 177 -5.53 -2.98 -20.52
CA LYS A 177 -5.16 -4.26 -21.15
C LYS A 177 -5.28 -5.45 -20.18
N MET A 178 -4.84 -5.28 -18.92
CA MET A 178 -4.96 -6.34 -17.91
C MET A 178 -6.42 -6.65 -17.57
N VAL A 179 -7.28 -5.64 -17.49
CA VAL A 179 -8.73 -5.83 -17.31
C VAL A 179 -9.30 -6.69 -18.44
N GLU A 180 -8.97 -6.38 -19.69
CA GLU A 180 -9.43 -7.12 -20.86
C GLU A 180 -8.97 -8.57 -20.84
N LEU A 181 -7.68 -8.80 -20.56
CA LEU A 181 -7.09 -10.14 -20.48
C LEU A 181 -7.71 -11.00 -19.38
N LEU A 182 -7.90 -10.43 -18.18
CA LEU A 182 -8.54 -11.15 -17.08
C LEU A 182 -10.02 -11.43 -17.34
N HIS A 183 -10.70 -10.54 -18.06
CA HIS A 183 -12.10 -10.75 -18.48
C HIS A 183 -12.27 -11.99 -19.37
N GLU A 184 -11.29 -12.31 -20.21
CA GLU A 184 -11.29 -13.56 -21.01
C GLU A 184 -11.35 -14.81 -20.11
N TRP A 185 -10.73 -14.74 -18.93
CA TRP A 185 -10.77 -15.79 -17.91
C TRP A 185 -12.00 -15.71 -16.98
N LYS A 186 -12.89 -14.73 -17.19
CA LYS A 186 -14.03 -14.41 -16.31
C LYS A 186 -13.60 -14.08 -14.87
N ILE A 187 -12.42 -13.55 -14.70
CA ILE A 187 -11.87 -13.06 -13.42
C ILE A 187 -11.81 -11.53 -13.49
N PRO A 188 -12.60 -10.80 -12.70
CA PRO A 188 -12.50 -9.35 -12.65
C PRO A 188 -11.20 -8.92 -11.97
N LEU A 189 -10.52 -7.90 -12.52
CA LEU A 189 -9.48 -7.19 -11.78
C LEU A 189 -10.12 -6.44 -10.62
N LEU A 190 -9.74 -6.78 -9.39
CA LEU A 190 -10.34 -6.16 -8.21
C LEU A 190 -9.81 -4.76 -7.94
N ILE A 191 -8.47 -4.59 -7.97
CA ILE A 191 -7.82 -3.43 -7.38
C ILE A 191 -6.48 -3.13 -8.04
N HIS A 192 -6.15 -1.85 -8.15
CA HIS A 192 -4.82 -1.37 -8.53
C HIS A 192 -4.16 -0.63 -7.36
N GLN A 193 -2.88 -0.94 -7.13
CA GLN A 193 -2.08 -0.32 -6.06
C GLN A 193 -1.01 0.62 -6.66
N PRO A 194 -1.27 1.94 -6.82
CA PRO A 194 -0.30 2.93 -7.29
C PRO A 194 0.43 3.64 -6.15
N SER A 195 1.65 4.14 -6.41
CA SER A 195 2.28 5.17 -5.58
C SER A 195 1.57 6.50 -5.79
N TYR A 196 0.95 7.04 -4.74
CA TYR A 196 0.18 8.28 -4.86
C TYR A 196 0.20 9.08 -3.56
N ASN A 197 0.52 10.36 -3.65
CA ASN A 197 0.50 11.30 -2.52
C ASN A 197 0.62 12.75 -3.03
N LEU A 198 0.55 13.72 -2.13
CA LEU A 198 0.62 15.14 -2.44
C LEU A 198 1.84 15.57 -3.26
N LEU A 199 2.98 14.88 -3.10
CA LEU A 199 4.24 15.18 -3.79
C LEU A 199 4.51 14.24 -4.99
N ASN A 200 3.61 13.30 -5.26
CA ASN A 200 3.68 12.37 -6.39
C ASN A 200 2.30 12.25 -7.04
N ARG A 201 2.05 13.05 -8.04
CA ARG A 201 0.75 13.30 -8.67
C ARG A 201 0.58 12.62 -10.03
N TRP A 202 1.42 11.63 -10.36
CA TRP A 202 1.34 10.94 -11.66
C TRP A 202 -0.02 10.28 -11.90
N VAL A 203 -0.67 9.82 -10.85
CA VAL A 203 -2.00 9.19 -10.90
C VAL A 203 -3.07 10.15 -11.43
N ASP A 204 -3.02 11.42 -10.98
CA ASP A 204 -3.91 12.48 -11.48
C ASP A 204 -3.58 12.82 -12.94
N LYS A 205 -2.28 13.02 -13.23
CA LYS A 205 -1.81 13.48 -14.53
C LYS A 205 -2.03 12.46 -15.64
N SER A 206 -1.96 11.17 -15.32
CA SER A 206 -2.14 10.08 -16.28
C SER A 206 -3.59 9.69 -16.52
N GLY A 207 -4.53 10.18 -15.68
CA GLY A 207 -5.94 9.76 -15.75
C GLY A 207 -6.19 8.33 -15.24
N LEU A 208 -5.29 7.80 -14.41
CA LEU A 208 -5.42 6.43 -13.90
C LEU A 208 -6.72 6.23 -13.11
N LEU A 209 -7.13 7.19 -12.27
CA LEU A 209 -8.36 7.05 -11.49
C LEU A 209 -9.61 6.93 -12.38
N ASP A 210 -9.64 7.65 -13.51
CA ASP A 210 -10.73 7.55 -14.48
C ASP A 210 -10.74 6.15 -15.14
N THR A 211 -9.57 5.65 -15.51
CA THR A 211 -9.42 4.28 -16.06
C THR A 211 -9.95 3.25 -15.07
N LEU A 212 -9.59 3.35 -13.78
CA LEU A 212 -10.06 2.44 -12.75
C LEU A 212 -11.57 2.52 -12.54
N GLN A 213 -12.12 3.73 -12.45
CA GLN A 213 -13.55 3.96 -12.26
C GLN A 213 -14.37 3.39 -13.43
N ASN A 214 -13.95 3.63 -14.65
CA ASN A 214 -14.63 3.16 -15.86
C ASN A 214 -14.69 1.62 -15.92
N ASN A 215 -13.65 0.96 -15.40
CA ASN A 215 -13.55 -0.50 -15.36
C ASN A 215 -14.10 -1.12 -14.05
N GLY A 216 -14.55 -0.31 -13.10
CA GLY A 216 -15.05 -0.80 -11.81
C GLY A 216 -13.96 -1.41 -10.92
N VAL A 217 -12.72 -0.96 -11.06
CA VAL A 217 -11.54 -1.41 -10.31
C VAL A 217 -11.30 -0.47 -9.14
N GLY A 218 -11.00 -1.01 -7.96
CA GLY A 218 -10.64 -0.22 -6.79
C GLY A 218 -9.23 0.36 -6.88
N CYS A 219 -8.95 1.38 -6.06
CA CYS A 219 -7.63 1.99 -5.92
C CYS A 219 -7.16 1.95 -4.46
N ILE A 220 -5.95 1.46 -4.22
CA ILE A 220 -5.30 1.54 -2.92
C ILE A 220 -3.95 2.25 -3.05
N ALA A 221 -3.84 3.47 -2.51
CA ALA A 221 -2.64 4.30 -2.64
C ALA A 221 -1.55 3.86 -1.67
N PHE A 222 -0.36 3.52 -2.17
CA PHE A 222 0.81 3.29 -1.31
C PHE A 222 1.73 4.51 -1.28
N THR A 223 2.62 4.59 -0.27
CA THR A 223 3.46 5.76 0.05
C THR A 223 2.69 7.07 0.27
N PRO A 224 1.55 7.04 0.97
CA PRO A 224 0.68 8.23 1.12
C PRO A 224 1.39 9.39 1.83
N LEU A 225 2.34 9.08 2.70
CA LEU A 225 3.15 10.06 3.46
C LEU A 225 4.52 10.33 2.82
N ALA A 226 4.70 10.03 1.52
CA ALA A 226 5.95 10.23 0.79
C ALA A 226 7.18 9.73 1.59
N GLN A 227 7.09 8.51 2.12
CA GLN A 227 8.11 7.87 2.98
C GLN A 227 8.45 8.65 4.25
N GLY A 228 7.56 9.50 4.74
CA GLY A 228 7.69 10.30 5.93
C GLY A 228 7.95 11.79 5.70
N LEU A 229 8.11 12.24 4.45
CA LEU A 229 8.22 13.68 4.14
C LEU A 229 6.97 14.44 4.59
N LEU A 230 5.79 13.85 4.42
CA LEU A 230 4.50 14.43 4.78
C LEU A 230 4.12 14.19 6.26
N THR A 231 5.08 14.01 7.16
CA THR A 231 4.84 13.83 8.61
C THR A 231 5.30 15.01 9.48
N GLY A 232 5.80 16.08 8.88
CA GLY A 232 6.41 17.19 9.63
C GLY A 232 7.83 16.91 10.15
N LYS A 233 8.32 15.70 10.07
CA LYS A 233 9.62 15.27 10.61
C LYS A 233 10.81 16.04 10.02
N TYR A 234 10.69 16.53 8.79
CA TYR A 234 11.78 17.13 8.03
C TYR A 234 11.69 18.65 7.90
N LEU A 235 10.72 19.31 8.50
CA LEU A 235 10.51 20.77 8.42
C LEU A 235 11.71 21.59 8.89
N ASN A 236 12.43 21.08 9.88
CA ASN A 236 13.60 21.72 10.50
C ASN A 236 14.92 21.03 10.18
N GLY A 237 14.97 20.29 9.08
CA GLY A 237 16.15 19.54 8.66
C GLY A 237 16.01 18.02 8.83
N ILE A 238 17.09 17.28 8.56
CA ILE A 238 17.08 15.81 8.65
C ILE A 238 17.41 15.39 10.08
N PRO A 239 16.50 14.72 10.80
CA PRO A 239 16.79 14.20 12.14
C PRO A 239 17.92 13.17 12.09
N GLN A 240 18.76 13.13 13.15
CA GLN A 240 19.90 12.20 13.22
C GLN A 240 19.48 10.72 13.20
N ASP A 241 18.29 10.39 13.69
CA ASP A 241 17.70 9.05 13.68
C ASP A 241 16.99 8.70 12.36
N SER A 242 17.03 9.61 11.38
CA SER A 242 16.38 9.42 10.09
C SER A 242 16.91 8.21 9.34
N ARG A 243 15.99 7.49 8.69
CA ARG A 243 16.35 6.41 7.75
C ARG A 243 17.25 6.87 6.61
N MET A 244 17.30 8.18 6.30
CA MET A 244 18.19 8.75 5.29
C MET A 244 19.68 8.52 5.60
N TYR A 245 20.04 8.40 6.88
CA TYR A 245 21.42 8.22 7.33
C TYR A 245 21.80 6.76 7.59
N ARG A 246 20.87 5.81 7.51
CA ARG A 246 21.19 4.40 7.74
C ARG A 246 22.00 3.86 6.57
N GLU A 247 23.25 3.48 6.83
CA GLU A 247 24.11 2.76 5.88
C GLU A 247 23.39 1.49 5.41
N GLY A 248 23.48 1.21 4.10
CA GLY A 248 22.84 0.04 3.52
C GLY A 248 21.40 0.27 3.01
N ASN A 249 20.89 1.49 3.06
CA ASN A 249 19.59 1.84 2.47
C ASN A 249 19.67 1.87 0.93
N LYS A 250 20.06 0.70 0.34
CA LYS A 250 20.08 0.46 -1.11
C LYS A 250 18.68 0.28 -1.69
N VAL A 251 17.67 0.21 -0.83
CA VAL A 251 16.28 0.15 -1.23
C VAL A 251 15.86 1.56 -1.67
N ARG A 252 15.14 1.66 -2.78
CA ARG A 252 14.54 2.90 -3.30
C ARG A 252 13.80 3.64 -2.18
N GLY A 253 14.45 4.60 -1.56
CA GLY A 253 13.98 5.30 -0.38
C GLY A 253 14.35 6.77 -0.43
N LEU A 254 13.92 7.51 0.59
CA LEU A 254 14.26 8.90 0.78
C LEU A 254 15.77 9.11 0.79
N THR A 255 16.22 10.05 -0.02
CA THR A 255 17.61 10.51 -0.03
C THR A 255 17.67 12.00 0.33
N PRO A 256 18.80 12.51 0.89
CA PRO A 256 18.95 13.94 1.15
C PRO A 256 18.71 14.82 -0.08
N LYS A 257 18.94 14.29 -1.29
CA LYS A 257 18.71 15.01 -2.54
C LYS A 257 17.24 15.38 -2.80
N MET A 258 16.31 14.69 -2.14
CA MET A 258 14.87 14.98 -2.24
C MET A 258 14.44 16.16 -1.37
N LEU A 259 15.27 16.60 -0.42
CA LEU A 259 15.03 17.77 0.41
C LEU A 259 15.59 19.04 -0.26
N THR A 260 15.12 19.32 -1.46
CA THR A 260 15.39 20.60 -2.14
C THR A 260 14.68 21.72 -1.38
N GLU A 261 15.17 22.96 -1.54
CA GLU A 261 14.50 24.12 -0.94
C GLU A 261 13.06 24.27 -1.42
N ALA A 262 12.77 23.93 -2.68
CA ALA A 262 11.42 23.90 -3.22
C ALA A 262 10.53 22.91 -2.47
N ASN A 263 10.99 21.68 -2.27
CA ASN A 263 10.24 20.65 -1.53
C ASN A 263 10.04 21.06 -0.06
N LEU A 264 11.06 21.64 0.59
CA LEU A 264 10.96 22.15 1.97
C LEU A 264 9.92 23.28 2.09
N ASN A 265 9.87 24.18 1.12
CA ASN A 265 8.87 25.25 1.09
C ASN A 265 7.46 24.69 0.91
N SER A 266 7.27 23.71 0.03
CA SER A 266 6.00 23.01 -0.13
C SER A 266 5.58 22.31 1.19
N LEU A 267 6.52 21.66 1.88
CA LEU A 267 6.23 21.01 3.18
C LEU A 267 5.82 22.01 4.25
N ARG A 268 6.45 23.19 4.31
CA ARG A 268 6.08 24.25 5.27
C ARG A 268 4.67 24.76 5.00
N LEU A 269 4.34 25.05 3.75
CA LEU A 269 3.00 25.49 3.34
C LEU A 269 1.93 24.42 3.67
N LEU A 270 2.19 23.15 3.35
CA LEU A 270 1.29 22.05 3.71
C LEU A 270 1.09 21.95 5.23
N ASN A 271 2.15 22.13 6.00
CA ASN A 271 2.04 22.08 7.46
C ASN A 271 1.20 23.24 8.01
N GLU A 272 1.34 24.44 7.48
CA GLU A 272 0.51 25.60 7.85
C GLU A 272 -0.97 25.36 7.52
N MET A 273 -1.26 24.83 6.33
CA MET A 273 -2.62 24.47 5.94
C MET A 273 -3.21 23.37 6.84
N ALA A 274 -2.43 22.36 7.19
CA ALA A 274 -2.86 21.30 8.09
C ALA A 274 -3.23 21.86 9.47
N GLN A 275 -2.41 22.75 10.02
CA GLN A 275 -2.69 23.43 11.31
C GLN A 275 -4.00 24.25 11.26
N GLN A 276 -4.25 24.99 10.16
CA GLN A 276 -5.50 25.73 9.96
C GLN A 276 -6.73 24.80 9.93
N ARG A 277 -6.55 23.57 9.44
CA ARG A 277 -7.58 22.52 9.41
C ARG A 277 -7.74 21.78 10.75
N GLY A 278 -6.92 22.08 11.76
CA GLY A 278 -6.86 21.34 13.02
C GLY A 278 -6.34 19.91 12.87
N GLN A 279 -5.53 19.65 11.84
CA GLN A 279 -4.94 18.36 11.53
C GLN A 279 -3.43 18.40 11.61
N SER A 280 -2.78 17.24 11.85
CA SER A 280 -1.36 17.10 11.55
C SER A 280 -1.16 17.06 10.03
N MET A 281 0.06 17.35 9.53
CA MET A 281 0.35 17.26 8.11
C MET A 281 0.14 15.82 7.58
N ALA A 282 0.43 14.80 8.40
CA ALA A 282 0.15 13.42 8.05
C ALA A 282 -1.35 13.15 7.90
N GLN A 283 -2.17 13.61 8.84
CA GLN A 283 -3.63 13.49 8.77
C GLN A 283 -4.18 14.18 7.53
N MET A 284 -3.76 15.42 7.24
CA MET A 284 -4.18 16.14 6.05
C MET A 284 -3.77 15.42 4.76
N ALA A 285 -2.56 14.86 4.69
CA ALA A 285 -2.09 14.11 3.52
C ALA A 285 -2.93 12.84 3.27
N LEU A 286 -3.31 12.12 4.33
CA LEU A 286 -4.21 10.96 4.24
C LEU A 286 -5.62 11.39 3.84
N SER A 287 -6.15 12.44 4.45
CA SER A 287 -7.46 12.99 4.12
C SER A 287 -7.54 13.46 2.67
N TRP A 288 -6.46 14.07 2.16
CA TRP A 288 -6.39 14.53 0.78
C TRP A 288 -6.52 13.38 -0.24
N LEU A 289 -5.93 12.22 0.04
CA LEU A 289 -6.13 11.03 -0.79
C LEU A 289 -7.57 10.52 -0.70
N LEU A 290 -8.11 10.46 0.51
CA LEU A 290 -9.44 9.91 0.80
C LEU A 290 -10.60 10.84 0.46
N LYS A 291 -10.34 12.13 0.11
CA LYS A 291 -11.38 13.03 -0.40
C LYS A 291 -11.99 12.57 -1.72
N ASP A 292 -11.24 11.79 -2.49
CA ASP A 292 -11.69 11.21 -3.76
C ASP A 292 -12.26 9.81 -3.51
N ASP A 293 -13.54 9.63 -3.82
CA ASP A 293 -14.24 8.36 -3.59
C ASP A 293 -13.72 7.22 -4.49
N ARG A 294 -12.96 7.54 -5.55
CA ARG A 294 -12.28 6.56 -6.39
C ARG A 294 -11.09 5.90 -5.68
N VAL A 295 -10.56 6.54 -4.63
CA VAL A 295 -9.54 5.95 -3.75
C VAL A 295 -10.25 5.12 -2.68
N THR A 296 -10.21 3.80 -2.84
CA THR A 296 -10.86 2.86 -1.91
C THR A 296 -10.19 2.85 -0.55
N SER A 297 -8.86 2.84 -0.54
CA SER A 297 -8.07 2.72 0.70
C SER A 297 -6.71 3.41 0.55
N VAL A 298 -6.11 3.75 1.67
CA VAL A 298 -4.76 4.32 1.75
C VAL A 298 -3.89 3.41 2.61
N LEU A 299 -2.76 2.97 2.06
CA LEU A 299 -1.85 2.02 2.69
C LEU A 299 -0.83 2.75 3.56
N ILE A 300 -1.07 2.75 4.87
CA ILE A 300 -0.17 3.38 5.85
C ILE A 300 0.88 2.38 6.36
N GLY A 301 2.06 2.88 6.70
CA GLY A 301 3.09 2.16 7.44
C GLY A 301 3.20 2.71 8.86
N ALA A 302 3.54 1.86 9.82
CA ALA A 302 3.79 2.27 11.19
C ALA A 302 5.05 1.61 11.75
N SER A 303 5.78 2.34 12.58
CA SER A 303 6.89 1.81 13.40
C SER A 303 6.51 1.70 14.88
N ARG A 304 5.37 2.26 15.27
CA ARG A 304 4.80 2.24 16.62
C ARG A 304 3.29 2.27 16.54
N ALA A 305 2.62 1.67 17.53
CA ALA A 305 1.16 1.57 17.59
C ALA A 305 0.46 2.95 17.64
N GLU A 306 1.07 3.92 18.34
CA GLU A 306 0.51 5.28 18.51
C GLU A 306 0.37 6.02 17.18
N GLN A 307 1.22 5.72 16.19
CA GLN A 307 1.10 6.32 14.85
C GLN A 307 -0.18 5.92 14.15
N LEU A 308 -0.71 4.72 14.43
CA LEU A 308 -1.98 4.28 13.87
C LEU A 308 -3.16 5.07 14.45
N GLU A 309 -3.13 5.35 15.75
CA GLU A 309 -4.16 6.18 16.41
C GLU A 309 -4.18 7.59 15.82
N ASP A 310 -2.99 8.20 15.63
CA ASP A 310 -2.89 9.52 14.98
C ASP A 310 -3.40 9.50 13.53
N ASN A 311 -3.01 8.49 12.75
CA ASN A 311 -3.41 8.38 11.36
C ASN A 311 -4.93 8.16 11.20
N VAL A 312 -5.58 7.41 12.07
CA VAL A 312 -7.03 7.17 12.02
C VAL A 312 -7.81 8.47 12.24
N GLN A 313 -7.28 9.43 12.99
CA GLN A 313 -7.91 10.75 13.16
C GLN A 313 -8.05 11.53 11.83
N ALA A 314 -7.31 11.16 10.78
CA ALA A 314 -7.51 11.73 9.45
C ALA A 314 -8.95 11.57 8.96
N LEU A 315 -9.64 10.50 9.36
CA LEU A 315 -11.01 10.20 8.94
C LEU A 315 -12.05 11.18 9.50
N ASN A 316 -11.71 11.97 10.51
CA ASN A 316 -12.62 12.94 11.12
C ASN A 316 -12.84 14.18 10.24
N ASN A 317 -11.95 14.46 9.27
CA ASN A 317 -12.10 15.61 8.38
C ASN A 317 -11.53 15.28 6.99
N LEU A 318 -12.37 14.76 6.12
CA LEU A 318 -12.03 14.42 4.72
C LEU A 318 -12.42 15.53 3.73
N THR A 319 -13.13 16.58 4.19
CA THR A 319 -13.64 17.64 3.33
C THR A 319 -12.56 18.70 3.10
N PHE A 320 -12.40 19.10 1.86
CA PHE A 320 -11.54 20.21 1.44
C PHE A 320 -12.39 21.26 0.74
N SER A 321 -12.14 22.54 1.01
CA SER A 321 -12.74 23.61 0.24
C SER A 321 -12.09 23.74 -1.15
N THR A 322 -12.77 24.40 -2.06
CA THR A 322 -12.21 24.68 -3.40
C THR A 322 -10.93 25.52 -3.30
N GLU A 323 -10.89 26.45 -2.34
CA GLU A 323 -9.75 27.33 -2.09
C GLU A 323 -8.55 26.54 -1.54
N GLU A 324 -8.78 25.62 -0.60
CA GLU A 324 -7.72 24.73 -0.08
C GLU A 324 -7.12 23.87 -1.20
N LEU A 325 -7.95 23.26 -2.05
CA LEU A 325 -7.47 22.46 -3.18
C LEU A 325 -6.70 23.31 -4.19
N ALA A 326 -7.17 24.53 -4.50
CA ALA A 326 -6.48 25.44 -5.40
C ALA A 326 -5.11 25.86 -4.83
N GLN A 327 -5.01 26.12 -3.52
CA GLN A 327 -3.73 26.42 -2.87
C GLN A 327 -2.77 25.23 -2.92
N ILE A 328 -3.27 24.01 -2.69
CA ILE A 328 -2.47 22.79 -2.85
C ILE A 328 -1.94 22.70 -4.27
N ASP A 329 -2.79 22.86 -5.27
CA ASP A 329 -2.40 22.73 -6.69
C ASP A 329 -1.44 23.84 -7.15
N GLN A 330 -1.57 25.03 -6.57
CA GLN A 330 -0.71 26.18 -6.90
C GLN A 330 0.68 26.09 -6.26
N HIS A 331 0.78 25.60 -5.03
CA HIS A 331 1.99 25.73 -4.21
C HIS A 331 2.75 24.42 -4.05
N ILE A 332 2.13 23.29 -4.39
CA ILE A 332 2.78 22.00 -4.30
C ILE A 332 3.22 21.57 -5.68
N ALA A 333 4.47 21.91 -5.98
CA ALA A 333 5.14 21.33 -7.13
C ALA A 333 5.16 19.80 -6.98
N ASP A 334 4.93 19.09 -8.09
CA ASP A 334 5.25 17.68 -8.18
C ASP A 334 6.72 17.51 -7.78
N GLY A 335 6.97 16.89 -6.65
CA GLY A 335 8.32 16.75 -6.09
C GLY A 335 9.18 15.74 -6.83
N GLU A 336 8.71 15.24 -7.99
CA GLU A 336 9.37 14.19 -8.78
C GLU A 336 9.70 12.95 -7.94
N LEU A 337 8.86 12.66 -6.94
CA LEU A 337 9.07 11.58 -5.98
C LEU A 337 8.52 10.22 -6.45
N ASN A 338 8.20 10.07 -7.74
CA ASN A 338 7.78 8.79 -8.29
C ASN A 338 8.98 7.84 -8.44
N LEU A 339 9.41 7.25 -7.33
CA LEU A 339 10.51 6.27 -7.30
C LEU A 339 10.22 4.99 -8.08
N TRP A 340 8.97 4.78 -8.46
CA TRP A 340 8.48 3.62 -9.22
C TRP A 340 8.11 3.97 -10.66
N GLN A 341 8.48 5.15 -11.12
CA GLN A 341 8.19 5.68 -12.46
C GLN A 341 8.52 4.67 -13.57
N ALA A 342 9.66 4.00 -13.46
CA ALA A 342 10.06 2.98 -14.43
C ALA A 342 9.04 1.82 -14.61
N SER A 343 8.17 1.57 -13.62
CA SER A 343 7.08 0.60 -13.73
C SER A 343 5.78 1.23 -14.20
N SER A 344 5.59 2.54 -13.99
CA SER A 344 4.35 3.26 -14.28
C SER A 344 4.32 3.90 -15.68
N ASP A 345 5.50 4.23 -16.23
CA ASP A 345 5.61 4.92 -17.54
C ASP A 345 5.72 3.95 -18.73
N LYS A 346 5.76 2.64 -18.48
CA LYS A 346 6.09 1.64 -19.52
C LYS A 346 4.92 0.77 -19.91
#